data_45670cc157a471dc1d014022800c7611
#
_entry.id   45670cc157a471dc1d014022800c7611
#
_cell.length_a   1.000
_cell.length_b   1.000
_cell.length_c   1.000
_cell.angle_alpha   90.00
_cell.angle_beta   90.00
_cell.angle_gamma   90.00
#
_symmetry.space_group_name_H-M   'P 1'
#
loop_
_entity.id
_entity.type
_entity.pdbx_description
1 polymer ?
#
loop_
_entity_poly.entity_id
_entity_poly.type
_entity_poly.pdbx_seq_one_letter_code
_entity_poly.pdbx_strand_id
1 'polypeptide(L)'
;MTYKNLSKKILSELQQDGRQSVRELAEKLDVSATTIAKRLEQLEEEGILHGVRADVDYEKLGFAYLAITRCKVRGDAFTEVLDLFNALPPLTDIYEITGDYDVLAIGHYRDRNHMNETVKRLQEHDGIIETNTSIALRVLRENGQIPLLDGE
;
A
#
# COMPACT_ATOMS: atom_id res chain seq x y z
N MET A 1 -20.74 23.56 7.92
CA MET A 1 -20.10 22.30 7.46
C MET A 1 -19.35 21.72 8.65
N THR A 2 -19.65 20.48 9.06
CA THR A 2 -19.00 19.87 10.24
C THR A 2 -17.54 19.56 9.92
N TYR A 3 -16.63 19.74 10.88
CA TYR A 3 -15.19 19.51 10.76
C TYR A 3 -14.82 18.19 10.09
N LYS A 4 -15.49 17.09 10.49
CA LYS A 4 -15.27 15.75 9.89
C LYS A 4 -15.69 15.66 8.42
N ASN A 5 -16.68 16.45 7.98
CA ASN A 5 -17.15 16.45 6.61
C ASN A 5 -16.13 17.11 5.66
N LEU A 6 -15.51 18.25 6.05
CA LEU A 6 -14.50 18.91 5.23
C LEU A 6 -13.26 18.03 5.04
N SER A 7 -12.78 17.35 6.07
CA SER A 7 -11.65 16.41 5.97
C SER A 7 -11.94 15.29 4.97
N LYS A 8 -13.11 14.67 5.04
CA LYS A 8 -13.52 13.62 4.10
C LYS A 8 -13.59 14.14 2.66
N LYS A 9 -14.09 15.37 2.46
CA LYS A 9 -14.14 16.00 1.13
C LYS A 9 -12.74 16.26 0.58
N ILE A 10 -11.84 16.82 1.37
CA ILE A 10 -10.43 17.03 0.97
C ILE A 10 -9.78 15.71 0.57
N LEU A 11 -9.91 14.68 1.40
CA LEU A 11 -9.33 13.37 1.11
C LEU A 11 -9.95 12.72 -0.13
N SER A 12 -11.26 12.86 -0.33
CA SER A 12 -11.95 12.37 -1.54
C SER A 12 -11.45 13.05 -2.80
N GLU A 13 -11.22 14.37 -2.78
CA GLU A 13 -10.62 15.11 -3.90
C GLU A 13 -9.19 14.64 -4.18
N LEU A 14 -8.38 14.45 -3.15
CA LEU A 14 -7.00 13.97 -3.29
C LEU A 14 -6.94 12.50 -3.76
N GLN A 15 -7.92 11.67 -3.43
CA GLN A 15 -8.03 10.32 -3.98
C GLN A 15 -8.32 10.34 -5.48
N GLN A 16 -9.09 11.31 -5.98
CA GLN A 16 -9.40 11.45 -7.40
C GLN A 16 -8.23 12.04 -8.18
N ASP A 17 -7.62 13.09 -7.67
CA ASP A 17 -6.43 13.71 -8.24
C ASP A 17 -5.52 14.24 -7.13
N GLY A 18 -4.47 13.49 -6.85
CA GLY A 18 -3.47 13.83 -5.83
C GLY A 18 -2.56 15.00 -6.21
N ARG A 19 -2.67 15.56 -7.43
CA ARG A 19 -1.86 16.72 -7.87
C ARG A 19 -2.53 18.06 -7.61
N GLN A 20 -3.75 18.06 -7.07
CA GLN A 20 -4.46 19.30 -6.76
C GLN A 20 -3.69 20.13 -5.74
N SER A 21 -3.51 21.40 -6.05
CA SER A 21 -2.93 22.39 -5.15
C SER A 21 -3.92 22.76 -4.03
N VAL A 22 -3.40 23.30 -2.93
CA VAL A 22 -4.21 23.87 -1.83
C VAL A 22 -5.22 24.89 -2.36
N ARG A 23 -4.84 25.67 -3.39
CA ARG A 23 -5.71 26.69 -3.98
C ARG A 23 -6.86 26.05 -4.76
N GLU A 24 -6.59 25.04 -5.57
CA GLU A 24 -7.62 24.33 -6.33
C GLU A 24 -8.61 23.62 -5.40
N LEU A 25 -8.12 22.98 -4.33
CA LEU A 25 -8.98 22.40 -3.30
C LEU A 25 -9.85 23.46 -2.61
N ALA A 26 -9.29 24.63 -2.31
CA ALA A 26 -10.01 25.72 -1.67
C ALA A 26 -11.15 26.25 -2.57
N GLU A 27 -10.89 26.44 -3.86
CA GLU A 27 -11.87 26.85 -4.87
C GLU A 27 -12.98 25.81 -5.03
N LYS A 28 -12.63 24.52 -5.16
CA LYS A 28 -13.61 23.44 -5.31
C LYS A 28 -14.52 23.24 -4.09
N LEU A 29 -13.98 23.42 -2.89
CA LEU A 29 -14.69 23.15 -1.65
C LEU A 29 -15.32 24.41 -1.03
N ASP A 30 -15.19 25.57 -1.70
CA ASP A 30 -15.71 26.86 -1.25
C ASP A 30 -15.25 27.25 0.17
N VAL A 31 -13.94 27.15 0.39
CA VAL A 31 -13.28 27.51 1.66
C VAL A 31 -11.99 28.27 1.39
N SER A 32 -11.40 28.89 2.42
CA SER A 32 -10.11 29.58 2.26
C SER A 32 -8.94 28.61 2.08
N ALA A 33 -7.91 29.01 1.32
CA ALA A 33 -6.68 28.25 1.18
C ALA A 33 -6.00 27.97 2.55
N THR A 34 -6.07 28.92 3.46
CA THR A 34 -5.57 28.76 4.84
C THR A 34 -6.32 27.66 5.58
N THR A 35 -7.63 27.55 5.37
CA THR A 35 -8.44 26.46 5.96
C THR A 35 -8.03 25.09 5.43
N ILE A 36 -7.80 24.96 4.12
CA ILE A 36 -7.31 23.72 3.50
C ILE A 36 -5.92 23.36 4.04
N ALA A 37 -4.96 24.32 3.99
CA ALA A 37 -3.59 24.07 4.45
C ALA A 37 -3.56 23.54 5.90
N LYS A 38 -4.25 24.26 6.80
CA LYS A 38 -4.35 23.83 8.21
C LYS A 38 -4.99 22.45 8.38
N ARG A 39 -5.95 22.11 7.51
CA ARG A 39 -6.63 20.82 7.56
C ARG A 39 -5.74 19.69 7.07
N LEU A 40 -4.97 19.91 6.01
CA LEU A 40 -3.98 18.94 5.52
C LEU A 40 -2.92 18.65 6.57
N GLU A 41 -2.33 19.70 7.18
CA GLU A 41 -1.37 19.58 8.27
C GLU A 41 -1.93 18.72 9.42
N GLN A 42 -3.17 18.98 9.85
CA GLN A 42 -3.81 18.18 10.89
C GLN A 42 -4.02 16.71 10.49
N LEU A 43 -4.41 16.44 9.25
CA LEU A 43 -4.59 15.06 8.76
C LEU A 43 -3.25 14.31 8.69
N GLU A 44 -2.16 15.01 8.40
CA GLU A 44 -0.79 14.47 8.43
C GLU A 44 -0.34 14.20 9.87
N GLU A 45 -0.53 15.15 10.80
CA GLU A 45 -0.21 15.01 12.21
C GLU A 45 -1.01 13.88 12.90
N GLU A 46 -2.28 13.73 12.53
CA GLU A 46 -3.14 12.63 13.01
C GLU A 46 -2.81 11.27 12.36
N GLY A 47 -1.89 11.22 11.40
CA GLY A 47 -1.53 10.02 10.66
C GLY A 47 -2.66 9.45 9.78
N ILE A 48 -3.62 10.28 9.39
CA ILE A 48 -4.70 9.91 8.47
C ILE A 48 -4.24 10.06 7.01
N LEU A 49 -3.48 11.10 6.72
CA LEU A 49 -2.88 11.34 5.41
C LEU A 49 -1.37 11.09 5.50
N HIS A 50 -0.89 10.03 4.85
CA HIS A 50 0.53 9.70 4.81
C HIS A 50 1.27 10.31 3.61
N GLY A 51 0.60 11.14 2.82
CA GLY A 51 1.11 11.75 1.59
C GLY A 51 0.39 11.27 0.34
N VAL A 52 0.87 11.70 -0.81
CA VAL A 52 0.34 11.36 -2.13
C VAL A 52 1.38 10.54 -2.89
N ARG A 53 0.98 9.42 -3.45
CA ARG A 53 1.85 8.51 -4.20
C ARG A 53 1.45 8.48 -5.67
N ALA A 54 2.44 8.31 -6.55
CA ALA A 54 2.18 8.05 -7.95
C ALA A 54 1.58 6.65 -8.12
N ASP A 55 0.53 6.55 -8.91
CA ASP A 55 0.02 5.27 -9.40
C ASP A 55 0.85 4.87 -10.63
N VAL A 56 1.53 3.73 -10.54
CA VAL A 56 2.54 3.32 -11.51
C VAL A 56 2.17 1.96 -12.08
N ASP A 57 2.11 1.88 -13.40
CA ASP A 57 1.93 0.62 -14.14
C ASP A 57 3.27 -0.14 -14.17
N TYR A 58 3.46 -1.03 -13.21
CA TYR A 58 4.68 -1.83 -13.07
C TYR A 58 4.89 -2.79 -14.25
N GLU A 59 3.82 -3.30 -14.86
CA GLU A 59 3.92 -4.21 -16.00
C GLU A 59 4.56 -3.50 -17.21
N LYS A 60 4.14 -2.26 -17.50
CA LYS A 60 4.75 -1.42 -18.55
C LYS A 60 6.20 -1.03 -18.27
N LEU A 61 6.62 -1.05 -17.01
CA LEU A 61 8.00 -0.83 -16.61
C LEU A 61 8.84 -2.10 -16.62
N GLY A 62 8.28 -3.23 -17.09
CA GLY A 62 8.99 -4.49 -17.21
C GLY A 62 8.92 -5.41 -16.00
N PHE A 63 8.06 -5.11 -15.00
CA PHE A 63 7.76 -6.00 -13.87
C PHE A 63 6.55 -6.85 -14.23
N ALA A 64 6.72 -7.82 -15.11
CA ALA A 64 5.64 -8.60 -15.71
C ALA A 64 5.03 -9.66 -14.78
N TYR A 65 5.62 -9.90 -13.62
CA TYR A 65 5.15 -10.91 -12.67
C TYR A 65 4.73 -10.24 -11.37
N LEU A 66 3.46 -10.36 -11.04
CA LEU A 66 2.96 -10.10 -9.70
C LEU A 66 2.80 -11.43 -8.97
N ALA A 67 3.41 -11.58 -7.81
CA ALA A 67 3.28 -12.77 -6.99
C ALA A 67 2.83 -12.44 -5.56
N ILE A 68 2.04 -13.35 -5.01
CA ILE A 68 1.55 -13.33 -3.64
C ILE A 68 2.26 -14.47 -2.90
N THR A 69 3.10 -14.13 -1.95
CA THR A 69 3.83 -15.10 -1.12
C THR A 69 3.25 -15.08 0.29
N ARG A 70 2.86 -16.25 0.76
CA ARG A 70 2.41 -16.48 2.13
C ARG A 70 3.46 -17.27 2.86
N CYS A 71 3.76 -16.87 4.08
CA CYS A 71 4.76 -17.53 4.92
C CYS A 71 4.17 -17.92 6.26
N LYS A 72 4.54 -19.13 6.71
CA LYS A 72 4.36 -19.55 8.09
C LYS A 72 5.65 -19.25 8.85
N VAL A 73 5.52 -18.52 9.94
CA VAL A 73 6.66 -17.99 10.68
C VAL A 73 6.70 -18.59 12.07
N ARG A 74 7.90 -18.90 12.56
CA ARG A 74 8.09 -19.30 13.94
C ARG A 74 7.90 -18.08 14.86
N GLY A 75 7.06 -18.23 15.88
CA GLY A 75 6.64 -17.10 16.72
C GLY A 75 7.76 -16.32 17.40
N ASP A 76 8.87 -16.98 17.75
CA ASP A 76 10.06 -16.36 18.36
C ASP A 76 10.93 -15.58 17.33
N ALA A 77 10.75 -15.83 16.03
CA ALA A 77 11.51 -15.20 14.95
C ALA A 77 10.71 -14.14 14.19
N PHE A 78 9.49 -13.79 14.61
CA PHE A 78 8.58 -12.94 13.84
C PHE A 78 9.16 -11.57 13.50
N THR A 79 9.82 -10.91 14.47
CA THR A 79 10.45 -9.60 14.25
C THR A 79 11.59 -9.66 13.23
N GLU A 80 12.46 -10.66 13.33
CA GLU A 80 13.58 -10.86 12.40
C GLU A 80 13.10 -11.15 10.98
N VAL A 81 12.02 -11.92 10.88
CA VAL A 81 11.37 -12.22 9.59
C VAL A 81 10.75 -10.96 8.98
N LEU A 82 10.09 -10.10 9.76
CA LEU A 82 9.59 -8.81 9.25
C LEU A 82 10.71 -7.89 8.75
N ASP A 83 11.84 -7.86 9.44
CA ASP A 83 13.00 -7.10 8.99
C ASP A 83 13.54 -7.62 7.65
N LEU A 84 13.57 -8.94 7.47
CA LEU A 84 13.90 -9.55 6.18
C LEU A 84 12.92 -9.13 5.08
N PHE A 85 11.62 -9.19 5.32
CA PHE A 85 10.61 -8.78 4.34
C PHE A 85 10.77 -7.31 3.93
N ASN A 86 10.99 -6.42 4.90
CA ASN A 86 11.21 -4.99 4.67
C ASN A 86 12.51 -4.69 3.88
N ALA A 87 13.50 -5.59 3.96
CA ALA A 87 14.77 -5.47 3.24
C ALA A 87 14.71 -6.01 1.80
N LEU A 88 13.57 -6.54 1.34
CA LEU A 88 13.40 -7.11 0.00
C LEU A 88 12.70 -6.11 -0.94
N PRO A 89 13.43 -5.42 -1.84
CA PRO A 89 12.87 -4.35 -2.67
C PRO A 89 11.71 -4.75 -3.58
N PRO A 90 11.60 -6.01 -4.07
CA PRO A 90 10.47 -6.42 -4.88
C PRO A 90 9.14 -6.48 -4.16
N LEU A 91 9.14 -6.56 -2.80
CA LEU A 91 7.93 -6.64 -1.99
C LEU A 91 7.36 -5.23 -1.79
N THR A 92 6.15 -5.02 -2.27
CA THR A 92 5.46 -3.73 -2.18
C THR A 92 4.52 -3.65 -0.99
N ASP A 93 3.92 -4.77 -0.61
CA ASP A 93 2.95 -4.85 0.46
C ASP A 93 3.24 -6.07 1.35
N ILE A 94 3.16 -5.88 2.65
CA ILE A 94 3.43 -6.92 3.64
C ILE A 94 2.34 -6.81 4.71
N TYR A 95 1.69 -7.92 5.00
CA TYR A 95 0.60 -8.02 5.98
C TYR A 95 0.87 -9.15 6.96
N GLU A 96 0.65 -8.90 8.24
CA GLU A 96 0.40 -9.96 9.21
C GLU A 96 -1.05 -10.41 9.04
N ILE A 97 -1.28 -11.72 8.94
CA ILE A 97 -2.60 -12.29 8.66
C ILE A 97 -2.96 -13.37 9.66
N THR A 98 -4.25 -13.64 9.79
CA THR A 98 -4.76 -14.77 10.57
C THR A 98 -5.00 -15.97 9.65
N GLY A 99 -4.98 -17.19 10.20
CA GLY A 99 -5.25 -18.44 9.48
C GLY A 99 -4.05 -19.37 9.46
N ASP A 100 -3.87 -20.11 8.37
CA ASP A 100 -2.81 -21.13 8.24
C ASP A 100 -1.41 -20.54 8.04
N TYR A 101 -1.33 -19.29 7.61
CA TYR A 101 -0.11 -18.51 7.39
C TYR A 101 -0.12 -17.26 8.24
N ASP A 102 1.04 -16.77 8.60
CA ASP A 102 1.23 -15.63 9.50
C ASP A 102 1.51 -14.33 8.74
N VAL A 103 2.19 -14.43 7.58
CA VAL A 103 2.56 -13.26 6.75
C VAL A 103 2.12 -13.49 5.31
N LEU A 104 1.56 -12.44 4.70
CA LEU A 104 1.28 -12.33 3.27
C LEU A 104 2.07 -11.15 2.71
N ALA A 105 2.82 -11.39 1.65
CA ALA A 105 3.53 -10.33 0.91
C ALA A 105 3.14 -10.32 -0.56
N ILE A 106 3.03 -9.14 -1.13
CA ILE A 106 2.82 -8.92 -2.57
C ILE A 106 4.13 -8.38 -3.13
N GLY A 107 4.57 -8.94 -4.25
CA GLY A 107 5.81 -8.53 -4.90
C GLY A 107 5.67 -8.43 -6.41
N HIS A 108 6.42 -7.48 -6.98
CA HIS A 108 6.51 -7.23 -8.42
C HIS A 108 7.88 -7.64 -8.92
N TYR A 109 7.93 -8.48 -9.95
CA TYR A 109 9.16 -9.11 -10.44
C TYR A 109 9.28 -8.95 -11.95
N ARG A 110 10.51 -8.80 -12.42
CA ARG A 110 10.80 -8.68 -13.86
C ARG A 110 10.62 -10.00 -14.59
N ASP A 111 11.06 -11.07 -13.96
CA ASP A 111 11.01 -12.41 -14.52
C ASP A 111 10.93 -13.46 -13.38
N ARG A 112 10.83 -14.72 -13.79
CA ARG A 112 10.75 -15.84 -12.87
C ARG A 112 12.01 -16.01 -12.02
N ASN A 113 13.20 -15.70 -12.56
CA ASN A 113 14.45 -15.84 -11.83
C ASN A 113 14.50 -14.82 -10.68
N HIS A 114 14.16 -13.56 -10.96
CA HIS A 114 14.07 -12.52 -9.97
C HIS A 114 13.08 -12.87 -8.82
N MET A 115 11.93 -13.46 -9.17
CA MET A 115 10.98 -13.95 -8.18
C MET A 115 11.58 -15.12 -7.35
N ASN A 116 12.18 -16.11 -8.01
CA ASN A 116 12.75 -17.27 -7.35
C ASN A 116 13.89 -16.90 -6.39
N GLU A 117 14.73 -15.92 -6.75
CA GLU A 117 15.78 -15.39 -5.87
C GLU A 117 15.18 -14.80 -4.59
N THR A 118 14.11 -14.02 -4.71
CA THR A 118 13.42 -13.44 -3.55
C THR A 118 12.81 -14.52 -2.67
N VAL A 119 12.09 -15.47 -3.27
CA VAL A 119 11.46 -16.59 -2.52
C VAL A 119 12.53 -17.46 -1.84
N LYS A 120 13.65 -17.72 -2.51
CA LYS A 120 14.77 -18.47 -1.96
C LYS A 120 15.35 -17.78 -0.72
N ARG A 121 15.54 -16.47 -0.76
CA ARG A 121 16.01 -15.69 0.41
C ARG A 121 15.06 -15.80 1.60
N LEU A 122 13.74 -15.85 1.36
CA LEU A 122 12.75 -16.10 2.41
C LEU A 122 12.92 -17.54 2.97
N GLN A 123 13.05 -18.54 2.10
CA GLN A 123 13.18 -19.94 2.50
C GLN A 123 14.47 -20.28 3.25
N GLU A 124 15.53 -19.51 3.02
CA GLU A 124 16.83 -19.67 3.70
C GLU A 124 16.82 -19.12 5.13
N HIS A 125 15.76 -18.40 5.54
CA HIS A 125 15.68 -17.86 6.90
C HIS A 125 15.09 -18.88 7.87
N ASP A 126 15.82 -19.20 8.92
CA ASP A 126 15.46 -20.25 9.91
C ASP A 126 14.11 -19.99 10.62
N GLY A 127 13.66 -18.74 10.67
CA GLY A 127 12.37 -18.35 11.23
C GLY A 127 11.18 -18.63 10.33
N ILE A 128 11.38 -18.97 9.04
CA ILE A 128 10.31 -19.29 8.10
C ILE A 128 10.15 -20.80 7.99
N ILE A 129 9.00 -21.31 8.41
CA ILE A 129 8.67 -22.73 8.42
C ILE A 129 8.21 -23.21 7.05
N GLU A 130 7.41 -22.38 6.36
CA GLU A 130 6.79 -22.74 5.07
C GLU A 130 6.57 -21.49 4.24
N THR A 131 6.75 -21.61 2.93
CA THR A 131 6.40 -20.57 1.95
C THR A 131 5.44 -21.13 0.90
N ASN A 132 4.45 -20.35 0.54
CA ASN A 132 3.53 -20.67 -0.55
C ASN A 132 3.41 -19.44 -1.46
N THR A 133 3.88 -19.55 -2.71
CA THR A 133 3.88 -18.45 -3.68
C THR A 133 2.94 -18.75 -4.83
N SER A 134 2.04 -17.80 -5.10
CA SER A 134 1.11 -17.83 -6.22
C SER A 134 1.40 -16.67 -7.16
N ILE A 135 1.49 -16.93 -8.45
CA ILE A 135 1.62 -15.89 -9.47
C ILE A 135 0.22 -15.44 -9.89
N ALA A 136 -0.04 -14.15 -9.90
CA ALA A 136 -1.29 -13.60 -10.41
C ALA A 136 -1.34 -13.79 -11.94
N LEU A 137 -2.34 -14.52 -12.43
CA LEU A 137 -2.54 -14.70 -13.86
C LEU A 137 -3.05 -13.42 -14.54
N ARG A 138 -3.76 -12.60 -13.78
CA ARG A 138 -4.31 -11.32 -14.22
C ARG A 138 -4.63 -10.46 -13.00
N VAL A 139 -4.26 -9.21 -13.04
CA VAL A 139 -4.71 -8.19 -12.07
C VAL A 139 -6.10 -7.72 -12.49
N LEU A 140 -7.09 -7.92 -11.64
CA LEU A 140 -8.47 -7.50 -11.90
C LEU A 140 -8.75 -6.10 -11.35
N ARG A 141 -8.14 -5.78 -10.21
CA ARG A 141 -8.17 -4.47 -9.56
C ARG A 141 -6.96 -4.36 -8.64
N GLU A 142 -6.28 -3.25 -8.71
CA GLU A 142 -5.18 -2.86 -7.82
C GLU A 142 -5.42 -1.42 -7.36
N ASN A 143 -4.84 -1.01 -6.25
CA ASN A 143 -4.95 0.34 -5.70
C ASN A 143 -6.40 0.86 -5.55
N GLY A 144 -7.34 -0.05 -5.25
CA GLY A 144 -8.75 0.31 -5.06
C GLY A 144 -8.92 1.31 -3.91
N GLN A 145 -9.77 2.31 -4.13
CA GLN A 145 -10.06 3.35 -3.14
C GLN A 145 -11.38 3.06 -2.44
N ILE A 146 -11.44 3.30 -1.13
CA ILE A 146 -12.68 3.25 -0.37
C ILE A 146 -13.37 4.62 -0.50
N PRO A 147 -14.65 4.69 -0.92
CA PRO A 147 -15.40 5.92 -0.93
C PRO A 147 -15.48 6.51 0.47
N LEU A 148 -15.02 7.77 0.64
CA LEU A 148 -14.98 8.44 1.95
C LEU A 148 -16.24 9.26 2.24
N LEU A 149 -17.00 9.57 1.20
CA LEU A 149 -18.30 10.21 1.29
C LEU A 149 -19.36 9.13 1.13
N ASP A 150 -20.31 9.08 2.08
CA ASP A 150 -21.48 8.23 1.94
C ASP A 150 -22.22 8.67 0.67
N GLY A 151 -22.49 7.70 -0.21
CA GLY A 151 -23.16 8.00 -1.47
C GLY A 151 -24.52 8.66 -1.18
N GLU A 152 -24.72 9.84 -1.77
CA GLU A 152 -26.03 10.41 -1.95
C GLU A 152 -26.78 9.66 -3.05
#